data_f2868961bd7a81427853d632c45c8258
#
_entry.id   f2868961bd7a81427853d632c45c8258
#
_cell.length_a   1.000
_cell.length_b   1.000
_cell.length_c   1.000
_cell.angle_alpha   90.00
_cell.angle_beta   90.00
_cell.angle_gamma   90.00
#
_symmetry.space_group_name_H-M   'P 1'
#
loop_
_entity.id
_entity.type
_entity.pdbx_description
1 polymer ?
#
loop_
_entity_poly.entity_id
_entity_poly.type
_entity_poly.pdbx_seq_one_letter_code
_entity_poly.pdbx_strand_id
1 'polypeptide(L)'
;MIRYYIVIDIVGLEFDHLQSGIIPNISQIASEGEGAKMEPVFPAVTCTVQASLLSGAYPSQHGIIGNGLYDRSNHNVSFWEQSSGLVETDRVWDVAAQNGHKPAESTNNVSTTLSASATASPVFKTAVLFWQNTMYCRANIVVTPRPLHFDDGMVMWCYSKPIGYYDEQLERKFGEFNLATYWGPFASHKSSEWITQATTYTLEEHRPNLLFTYIPHIDYSAQKYGKGSSQVRDDLKIADGMVEKIVQKTIDLGIKDESQFVILSEYGFNDVSSAIPLNLKLRDAGLIATRLIHDKEYLDYEFSNAFAVVDHQIAHIYVKNGFISQTKQALENVTGVDRLLYGEEKKLLKIDHERSGDIVAIYLLVV
;
A
#
# COMPACT_ATOMS: atom_id res chain seq x y z
N MET A 1 24.31 -10.41 17.16
CA MET A 1 23.70 -11.01 15.94
C MET A 1 22.31 -10.42 15.76
N ILE A 2 21.96 -9.90 14.57
CA ILE A 2 20.64 -9.31 14.32
C ILE A 2 19.57 -10.40 14.39
N ARG A 3 18.51 -10.13 15.15
CA ARG A 3 17.37 -11.03 15.35
C ARG A 3 16.04 -10.37 14.99
N TYR A 4 16.01 -9.05 14.95
CA TYR A 4 14.81 -8.27 14.73
C TYR A 4 15.01 -7.33 13.55
N TYR A 5 14.13 -7.40 12.59
CA TYR A 5 14.08 -6.50 11.44
C TYR A 5 12.81 -5.66 11.54
N ILE A 6 12.96 -4.36 11.61
CA ILE A 6 11.84 -3.42 11.75
C ILE A 6 11.82 -2.55 10.51
N VAL A 7 10.83 -2.77 9.66
CA VAL A 7 10.64 -2.10 8.38
C VAL A 7 9.55 -1.05 8.55
N ILE A 8 9.91 0.21 8.34
CA ILE A 8 9.02 1.36 8.50
C ILE A 8 8.87 2.03 7.14
N ASP A 9 7.69 1.93 6.57
CA ASP A 9 7.34 2.61 5.33
C ASP A 9 6.71 3.97 5.65
N ILE A 10 7.37 5.05 5.19
CA ILE A 10 6.94 6.42 5.40
C ILE A 10 6.67 7.06 4.05
N VAL A 11 5.41 7.11 3.66
CA VAL A 11 5.01 7.61 2.35
C VAL A 11 5.36 9.07 2.19
N GLY A 12 6.02 9.41 1.08
CA GLY A 12 6.43 10.78 0.79
C GLY A 12 7.72 11.23 1.48
N LEU A 13 8.44 10.32 2.15
CA LEU A 13 9.78 10.60 2.64
C LEU A 13 10.76 10.59 1.45
N GLU A 14 11.32 11.75 1.12
CA GLU A 14 12.33 11.88 0.07
C GLU A 14 13.74 11.83 0.65
N PHE A 15 14.70 11.29 -0.11
CA PHE A 15 16.10 11.16 0.32
C PHE A 15 16.71 12.50 0.76
N ASP A 16 16.34 13.57 0.08
CA ASP A 16 16.86 14.91 0.36
C ASP A 16 16.41 15.46 1.73
N HIS A 17 15.36 14.90 2.32
CA HIS A 17 14.93 15.24 3.69
C HIS A 17 15.98 14.87 4.74
N LEU A 18 16.85 13.86 4.49
CA LEU A 18 17.93 13.48 5.42
C LEU A 18 18.90 14.64 5.71
N GLN A 19 19.07 15.58 4.78
CA GLN A 19 19.95 16.72 4.90
C GLN A 19 19.22 17.99 5.36
N SER A 20 17.91 17.94 5.53
CA SER A 20 17.07 19.11 5.81
C SER A 20 17.15 19.61 7.26
N GLY A 21 17.61 18.76 8.19
CA GLY A 21 17.54 19.00 9.63
C GLY A 21 16.13 18.88 10.23
N ILE A 22 15.12 18.52 9.44
CA ILE A 22 13.71 18.41 9.86
C ILE A 22 13.44 17.08 10.56
N ILE A 23 14.18 16.01 10.20
CA ILE A 23 13.99 14.63 10.64
C ILE A 23 15.25 14.07 11.32
N PRO A 24 15.64 14.60 12.48
CA PRO A 24 16.92 14.26 13.12
C PRO A 24 17.05 12.80 13.52
N ASN A 25 15.97 12.14 13.98
CA ASN A 25 16.02 10.74 14.41
C ASN A 25 16.22 9.79 13.21
N ILE A 26 15.51 10.02 12.11
CA ILE A 26 15.68 9.26 10.86
C ILE A 26 17.09 9.52 10.30
N SER A 27 17.56 10.78 10.29
CA SER A 27 18.88 11.14 9.81
C SER A 27 20.00 10.49 10.65
N GLN A 28 19.81 10.35 11.97
CA GLN A 28 20.73 9.63 12.82
C GLN A 28 20.81 8.14 12.44
N ILE A 29 19.67 7.47 12.27
CA ILE A 29 19.63 6.06 11.85
C ILE A 29 20.36 5.89 10.50
N ALA A 30 20.12 6.80 9.55
CA ALA A 30 20.80 6.77 8.26
C ALA A 30 22.32 6.98 8.38
N SER A 31 22.78 7.81 9.34
CA SER A 31 24.20 8.05 9.60
C SER A 31 24.92 6.88 10.27
N GLU A 32 24.19 6.06 11.01
CA GLU A 32 24.68 4.82 11.64
C GLU A 32 24.66 3.61 10.68
N GLY A 33 24.02 3.78 9.51
CA GLY A 33 23.86 2.75 8.49
C GLY A 33 24.21 3.25 7.10
N GLU A 34 23.36 2.89 6.15
CA GLU A 34 23.47 3.30 4.75
C GLU A 34 22.15 3.93 4.29
N GLY A 35 22.25 4.98 3.48
CA GLY A 35 21.10 5.61 2.82
C GLY A 35 21.30 5.67 1.32
N ALA A 36 20.23 5.40 0.55
CA ALA A 36 20.26 5.47 -0.91
C ALA A 36 18.94 6.00 -1.47
N LYS A 37 19.01 6.64 -2.63
CA LYS A 37 17.82 6.95 -3.42
C LYS A 37 17.28 5.64 -4.02
N MET A 38 16.00 5.40 -3.82
CA MET A 38 15.30 4.28 -4.46
C MET A 38 14.63 4.77 -5.74
N GLU A 39 14.82 4.05 -6.83
CA GLU A 39 14.04 4.20 -8.04
C GLU A 39 12.80 3.29 -7.91
N PRO A 40 11.59 3.84 -7.82
CA PRO A 40 10.39 3.03 -7.65
C PRO A 40 10.06 2.27 -8.94
N VAL A 41 9.28 1.19 -8.79
CA VAL A 41 8.68 0.50 -9.93
C VAL A 41 7.61 1.38 -10.57
N PHE A 42 7.28 1.10 -11.82
CA PHE A 42 6.19 1.77 -12.50
C PHE A 42 4.93 0.88 -12.49
N PRO A 43 3.75 1.45 -12.13
CA PRO A 43 3.54 2.79 -11.61
C PRO A 43 3.98 2.94 -10.14
N ALA A 44 4.46 4.13 -9.78
CA ALA A 44 4.85 4.45 -8.41
C ALA A 44 3.60 4.82 -7.57
N VAL A 45 2.79 3.83 -7.25
CA VAL A 45 1.59 3.94 -6.41
C VAL A 45 1.62 2.86 -5.32
N THR A 46 0.97 3.12 -4.21
CA THR A 46 1.12 2.36 -2.95
C THR A 46 1.03 0.85 -3.11
N CYS A 47 -0.08 0.33 -3.65
CA CYS A 47 -0.26 -1.13 -3.74
C CYS A 47 0.81 -1.78 -4.61
N THR A 48 1.17 -1.15 -5.74
CA THR A 48 2.17 -1.66 -6.67
C THR A 48 3.57 -1.66 -6.05
N VAL A 49 3.97 -0.55 -5.43
CA VAL A 49 5.30 -0.44 -4.83
C VAL A 49 5.44 -1.38 -3.64
N GLN A 50 4.45 -1.43 -2.75
CA GLN A 50 4.48 -2.33 -1.60
C GLN A 50 4.51 -3.81 -2.03
N ALA A 51 3.74 -4.20 -3.05
CA ALA A 51 3.81 -5.57 -3.59
C ALA A 51 5.21 -5.90 -4.12
N SER A 52 5.85 -4.95 -4.82
CA SER A 52 7.22 -5.13 -5.33
C SER A 52 8.26 -5.18 -4.21
N LEU A 53 8.17 -4.31 -3.20
CA LEU A 53 9.08 -4.31 -2.04
C LEU A 53 8.99 -5.62 -1.25
N LEU A 54 7.79 -6.18 -1.10
CA LEU A 54 7.56 -7.41 -0.35
C LEU A 54 7.93 -8.68 -1.11
N SER A 55 7.90 -8.66 -2.44
CA SER A 55 8.14 -9.84 -3.28
C SER A 55 9.47 -9.84 -4.02
N GLY A 56 10.09 -8.67 -4.20
CA GLY A 56 11.26 -8.53 -5.08
C GLY A 56 10.92 -8.71 -6.56
N ALA A 57 9.64 -8.64 -6.94
CA ALA A 57 9.14 -8.85 -8.29
C ALA A 57 8.57 -7.56 -8.90
N TYR A 58 8.38 -7.55 -10.21
CA TYR A 58 7.76 -6.44 -10.93
C TYR A 58 6.23 -6.61 -11.04
N PRO A 59 5.48 -5.52 -11.33
CA PRO A 59 4.03 -5.58 -11.54
C PRO A 59 3.57 -6.62 -12.57
N SER A 60 4.36 -6.85 -13.62
CA SER A 60 4.10 -7.91 -14.60
C SER A 60 4.17 -9.33 -14.06
N GLN A 61 4.73 -9.53 -12.87
CA GLN A 61 4.89 -10.83 -12.22
C GLN A 61 3.95 -11.00 -11.04
N HIS A 62 3.81 -9.97 -10.18
CA HIS A 62 2.95 -10.06 -9.00
C HIS A 62 1.50 -9.61 -9.25
N GLY A 63 1.18 -9.05 -10.42
CA GLY A 63 -0.17 -8.72 -10.84
C GLY A 63 -0.81 -7.48 -10.20
N ILE A 64 -0.11 -6.75 -9.34
CA ILE A 64 -0.60 -5.50 -8.75
C ILE A 64 -0.11 -4.34 -9.62
N ILE A 65 -0.97 -3.93 -10.54
CA ILE A 65 -0.65 -2.95 -11.59
C ILE A 65 -1.08 -1.52 -11.22
N GLY A 66 -1.70 -1.32 -10.07
CA GLY A 66 -2.23 -0.05 -9.57
C GLY A 66 -2.92 -0.22 -8.23
N ASN A 67 -3.42 0.87 -7.65
CA ASN A 67 -4.29 0.82 -6.46
C ASN A 67 -5.71 0.35 -6.81
N GLY A 68 -6.11 0.51 -8.07
CA GLY A 68 -7.37 0.07 -8.63
C GLY A 68 -7.20 -1.05 -9.65
N LEU A 69 -8.06 -2.05 -9.59
CA LEU A 69 -8.08 -3.20 -10.49
C LEU A 69 -9.46 -3.33 -11.13
N TYR A 70 -9.49 -3.59 -12.45
CA TYR A 70 -10.69 -4.00 -13.13
C TYR A 70 -10.70 -5.52 -13.30
N ASP A 71 -11.69 -6.16 -12.72
CA ASP A 71 -11.94 -7.59 -12.96
C ASP A 71 -12.79 -7.75 -14.22
N ARG A 72 -12.17 -8.29 -15.27
CA ARG A 72 -12.83 -8.52 -16.58
C ARG A 72 -13.91 -9.60 -16.52
N SER A 73 -13.86 -10.49 -15.52
CA SER A 73 -14.80 -11.61 -15.40
C SER A 73 -16.14 -11.21 -14.79
N ASN A 74 -16.13 -10.27 -13.86
CA ASN A 74 -17.33 -9.80 -13.18
C ASN A 74 -17.67 -8.33 -13.48
N HIS A 75 -16.92 -7.69 -14.39
CA HIS A 75 -17.12 -6.29 -14.79
C HIS A 75 -17.12 -5.32 -13.60
N ASN A 76 -16.21 -5.50 -12.66
CA ASN A 76 -16.11 -4.68 -11.47
C ASN A 76 -14.76 -3.98 -11.36
N VAL A 77 -14.79 -2.72 -10.97
CA VAL A 77 -13.58 -1.96 -10.59
C VAL A 77 -13.54 -1.86 -9.07
N SER A 78 -12.46 -2.32 -8.48
CA SER A 78 -12.23 -2.20 -7.04
C SER A 78 -10.92 -1.48 -6.77
N PHE A 79 -10.93 -0.61 -5.76
CA PHE A 79 -9.75 0.09 -5.26
C PHE A 79 -9.44 -0.39 -3.84
N TRP A 80 -8.15 -0.43 -3.51
CA TRP A 80 -7.67 -0.72 -2.16
C TRP A 80 -8.09 -2.08 -1.62
N GLU A 81 -8.18 -3.08 -2.50
CA GLU A 81 -8.48 -4.45 -2.10
C GLU A 81 -7.35 -5.03 -1.24
N GLN A 82 -7.72 -5.56 -0.06
CA GLN A 82 -6.77 -5.99 0.95
C GLN A 82 -6.38 -7.47 0.88
N SER A 83 -7.04 -8.24 0.01
CA SER A 83 -6.77 -9.68 -0.09
C SER A 83 -5.35 -9.98 -0.55
N SER A 84 -4.65 -10.81 0.20
CA SER A 84 -3.31 -11.28 -0.16
C SER A 84 -3.29 -12.18 -1.39
N GLY A 85 -4.42 -12.78 -1.72
CA GLY A 85 -4.58 -13.62 -2.91
C GLY A 85 -4.48 -12.87 -4.24
N LEU A 86 -4.49 -11.52 -4.20
CA LEU A 86 -4.27 -10.71 -5.40
C LEU A 86 -2.80 -10.66 -5.83
N VAL A 87 -1.88 -10.88 -4.92
CA VAL A 87 -0.43 -10.88 -5.21
C VAL A 87 -0.01 -12.27 -5.66
N GLU A 88 0.41 -12.42 -6.91
CA GLU A 88 0.65 -13.72 -7.56
C GLU A 88 2.07 -14.28 -7.31
N THR A 89 2.87 -13.59 -6.51
CA THR A 89 4.22 -14.01 -6.15
C THR A 89 4.36 -14.22 -4.65
N ASP A 90 5.30 -15.07 -4.26
CA ASP A 90 5.69 -15.22 -2.85
C ASP A 90 6.23 -13.90 -2.31
N ARG A 91 5.90 -13.60 -1.05
CA ARG A 91 6.42 -12.45 -0.31
C ARG A 91 7.45 -12.90 0.72
N VAL A 92 8.16 -11.98 1.29
CA VAL A 92 9.24 -12.24 2.23
C VAL A 92 8.87 -13.21 3.36
N TRP A 93 7.66 -13.15 3.90
CA TRP A 93 7.18 -14.10 4.92
C TRP A 93 6.84 -15.47 4.37
N ASP A 94 6.44 -15.59 3.10
CA ASP A 94 6.19 -16.87 2.45
C ASP A 94 7.52 -17.61 2.24
N VAL A 95 8.56 -16.89 1.80
CA VAL A 95 9.93 -17.41 1.65
C VAL A 95 10.52 -17.81 3.00
N ALA A 96 10.33 -17.01 4.05
CA ALA A 96 10.79 -17.33 5.41
C ALA A 96 10.13 -18.61 5.93
N ALA A 97 8.83 -18.81 5.69
CA ALA A 97 8.12 -20.02 6.07
C ALA A 97 8.60 -21.26 5.33
N GLN A 98 8.91 -21.15 4.03
CA GLN A 98 9.43 -22.26 3.21
C GLN A 98 10.81 -22.73 3.67
N ASN A 99 11.66 -21.81 4.14
CA ASN A 99 13.03 -22.10 4.61
C ASN A 99 13.10 -22.66 6.04
N GLY A 100 12.05 -23.27 6.54
CA GLY A 100 11.98 -23.90 7.86
C GLY A 100 11.46 -23.01 8.98
N HIS A 101 11.10 -21.79 8.68
CA HIS A 101 10.43 -20.87 9.59
C HIS A 101 8.91 -21.02 9.44
N LYS A 102 8.37 -22.22 9.75
CA LYS A 102 6.91 -22.42 9.70
C LYS A 102 6.21 -21.41 10.60
N PRO A 103 5.22 -20.65 10.10
CA PRO A 103 4.35 -19.86 10.96
C PRO A 103 3.72 -20.80 11.98
N ALA A 104 3.58 -20.35 13.22
CA ALA A 104 2.81 -21.12 14.21
C ALA A 104 1.41 -21.37 13.63
N GLU A 105 1.03 -22.62 13.47
CA GLU A 105 -0.32 -22.97 13.05
C GLU A 105 -1.30 -22.28 14.01
N SER A 106 -2.24 -21.52 13.48
CA SER A 106 -3.33 -20.96 14.27
C SER A 106 -4.20 -22.12 14.73
N THR A 107 -3.92 -22.64 15.93
CA THR A 107 -4.71 -23.71 16.54
C THR A 107 -6.05 -23.14 16.96
N ASN A 108 -7.02 -23.12 16.05
CA ASN A 108 -8.44 -23.03 16.37
C ASN A 108 -9.00 -24.38 16.84
N ASN A 109 -8.25 -25.13 17.65
CA ASN A 109 -8.76 -26.35 18.28
C ASN A 109 -8.64 -26.22 19.79
N VAL A 110 -9.79 -25.99 20.40
CA VAL A 110 -10.04 -26.22 21.80
C VAL A 110 -9.80 -27.71 22.10
N SER A 111 -8.89 -27.98 23.05
CA SER A 111 -8.68 -29.27 23.74
C SER A 111 -7.98 -30.36 22.97
N THR A 112 -6.69 -30.51 23.24
CA THR A 112 -6.12 -31.82 23.63
C THR A 112 -4.80 -31.61 24.38
N THR A 113 -4.63 -32.32 25.46
CA THR A 113 -3.52 -32.37 26.41
C THR A 113 -2.17 -32.57 25.73
N LEU A 114 -1.25 -31.64 25.97
CA LEU A 114 0.14 -31.67 25.47
C LEU A 114 1.03 -32.54 26.35
N SER A 115 1.64 -33.53 25.73
CA SER A 115 2.91 -34.09 26.23
C SER A 115 4.06 -33.19 25.73
N ALA A 116 4.74 -32.52 26.63
CA ALA A 116 5.90 -31.72 26.35
C ALA A 116 7.12 -32.62 26.11
N SER A 117 7.68 -32.64 24.91
CA SER A 117 9.08 -32.99 24.64
C SER A 117 9.41 -32.75 23.15
N ALA A 118 9.96 -31.58 22.83
CA ALA A 118 10.96 -31.39 21.79
C ALA A 118 11.44 -29.95 21.89
N THR A 119 12.73 -29.71 21.87
CA THR A 119 13.37 -28.39 21.69
C THR A 119 13.01 -27.86 20.31
N ALA A 120 11.83 -27.24 20.19
CA ALA A 120 11.42 -26.54 18.98
C ALA A 120 12.36 -25.37 18.78
N SER A 121 13.05 -25.31 17.65
CA SER A 121 13.74 -24.10 17.23
C SER A 121 12.78 -22.91 17.33
N PRO A 122 13.25 -21.72 17.77
CA PRO A 122 12.38 -20.58 17.91
C PRO A 122 11.72 -20.26 16.57
N VAL A 123 10.39 -20.28 16.56
CA VAL A 123 9.60 -20.02 15.35
C VAL A 123 9.82 -18.56 14.95
N PHE A 124 10.27 -18.33 13.71
CA PHE A 124 10.45 -17.00 13.16
C PHE A 124 9.09 -16.32 13.00
N LYS A 125 8.88 -15.23 13.75
CA LYS A 125 7.60 -14.51 13.78
C LYS A 125 7.64 -13.32 12.85
N THR A 126 6.59 -13.15 12.06
CA THR A 126 6.38 -11.98 11.20
C THR A 126 5.12 -11.22 11.61
N ALA A 127 5.22 -9.90 11.73
CA ALA A 127 4.10 -9.00 11.96
C ALA A 127 4.00 -7.98 10.82
N VAL A 128 2.77 -7.73 10.35
CA VAL A 128 2.51 -6.79 9.25
C VAL A 128 1.34 -5.89 9.63
N LEU A 129 1.61 -4.60 9.80
CA LEU A 129 0.66 -3.62 10.25
C LEU A 129 0.42 -2.57 9.17
N PHE A 130 -0.79 -2.54 8.63
CA PHE A 130 -1.30 -1.54 7.68
C PHE A 130 -0.65 -1.52 6.28
N TRP A 131 0.19 -2.50 5.93
CA TRP A 131 0.62 -2.70 4.55
C TRP A 131 -0.52 -3.27 3.72
N GLN A 132 -0.53 -2.92 2.43
CA GLN A 132 -1.60 -3.30 1.50
C GLN A 132 -1.53 -4.78 1.11
N ASN A 133 -2.65 -5.33 0.66
CA ASN A 133 -2.79 -6.71 0.19
C ASN A 133 -2.26 -7.75 1.20
N THR A 134 -2.51 -7.56 2.49
CA THR A 134 -1.99 -8.44 3.56
C THR A 134 -3.07 -9.26 4.25
N MET A 135 -4.35 -8.99 4.02
CA MET A 135 -5.45 -9.79 4.57
C MET A 135 -5.33 -11.24 4.08
N TYR A 136 -5.38 -12.20 5.03
CA TYR A 136 -5.21 -13.64 4.80
C TYR A 136 -3.79 -14.10 4.43
N CYS A 137 -2.76 -13.25 4.50
CA CYS A 137 -1.38 -13.68 4.23
C CYS A 137 -0.84 -14.65 5.29
N ARG A 138 0.33 -15.23 5.03
CA ARG A 138 0.96 -16.21 5.91
C ARG A 138 1.71 -15.62 7.10
N ALA A 139 1.82 -14.29 7.21
CA ALA A 139 2.40 -13.65 8.40
C ALA A 139 1.66 -14.07 9.68
N ASN A 140 2.37 -14.09 10.81
CA ASN A 140 1.82 -14.54 12.10
C ASN A 140 0.85 -13.50 12.69
N ILE A 141 1.18 -12.22 12.54
CA ILE A 141 0.38 -11.09 13.02
C ILE A 141 0.08 -10.19 11.83
N VAL A 142 -1.18 -9.85 11.64
CA VAL A 142 -1.64 -8.94 10.57
C VAL A 142 -2.67 -8.00 11.15
N VAL A 143 -2.59 -6.73 10.81
CA VAL A 143 -3.66 -5.75 11.02
C VAL A 143 -3.77 -4.92 9.75
N THR A 144 -4.97 -4.87 9.16
CA THR A 144 -5.25 -4.07 7.96
C THR A 144 -6.69 -3.57 7.96
N PRO A 145 -6.98 -2.35 7.46
CA PRO A 145 -8.34 -1.84 7.41
C PRO A 145 -9.25 -2.73 6.56
N ARG A 146 -10.43 -3.01 7.06
CA ARG A 146 -11.46 -3.78 6.34
C ARG A 146 -12.84 -3.22 6.65
N PRO A 147 -13.29 -2.16 5.95
CA PRO A 147 -14.68 -1.74 6.06
C PRO A 147 -15.61 -2.85 5.57
N LEU A 148 -16.66 -3.11 6.34
CA LEU A 148 -17.65 -4.15 6.07
C LEU A 148 -19.00 -3.51 5.82
N HIS A 149 -19.69 -3.96 4.78
CA HIS A 149 -21.07 -3.57 4.48
C HIS A 149 -22.03 -4.59 5.09
N PHE A 150 -22.98 -4.10 5.88
CA PHE A 150 -24.09 -4.85 6.45
C PHE A 150 -25.40 -4.29 5.93
N ASP A 151 -26.50 -4.96 6.19
CA ASP A 151 -27.84 -4.54 5.73
C ASP A 151 -28.26 -3.16 6.31
N ASP A 152 -27.75 -2.80 7.47
CA ASP A 152 -28.07 -1.57 8.20
C ASP A 152 -26.99 -0.48 8.06
N GLY A 153 -25.90 -0.74 7.32
CA GLY A 153 -24.85 0.25 7.10
C GLY A 153 -23.47 -0.30 6.84
N MET A 154 -22.46 0.53 7.11
CA MET A 154 -21.05 0.17 6.96
C MET A 154 -20.38 0.26 8.33
N VAL A 155 -19.71 -0.83 8.72
CA VAL A 155 -18.86 -0.89 9.91
C VAL A 155 -17.40 -0.67 9.49
N MET A 156 -16.77 0.30 10.14
CA MET A 156 -15.34 0.59 9.98
C MET A 156 -14.57 -0.34 10.92
N TRP A 157 -13.91 -1.33 10.37
CA TRP A 157 -13.23 -2.39 11.13
C TRP A 157 -11.85 -2.68 10.55
N CYS A 158 -10.97 -3.26 11.36
CA CYS A 158 -9.68 -3.77 10.90
C CYS A 158 -9.66 -5.30 11.00
N TYR A 159 -9.39 -5.95 9.87
CA TYR A 159 -9.03 -7.36 9.89
C TYR A 159 -7.78 -7.57 10.73
N SER A 160 -7.78 -8.60 11.56
CA SER A 160 -6.61 -9.00 12.31
C SER A 160 -6.36 -10.50 12.32
N LYS A 161 -5.10 -10.86 12.46
CA LYS A 161 -4.60 -12.19 12.72
C LYS A 161 -3.54 -12.08 13.83
N PRO A 162 -3.65 -12.86 14.92
CA PRO A 162 -4.73 -13.81 15.25
C PRO A 162 -6.09 -13.13 15.44
N ILE A 163 -7.15 -13.93 15.42
CA ILE A 163 -8.52 -13.47 15.72
C ILE A 163 -8.52 -12.77 17.08
N GLY A 164 -9.23 -11.64 17.18
CA GLY A 164 -9.29 -10.83 18.40
C GLY A 164 -8.09 -9.91 18.63
N TYR A 165 -7.05 -9.98 17.81
CA TYR A 165 -5.87 -9.12 18.03
C TYR A 165 -6.23 -7.63 17.88
N TYR A 166 -7.05 -7.26 16.90
CA TYR A 166 -7.56 -5.90 16.80
C TYR A 166 -8.58 -5.61 17.90
N ASP A 167 -9.69 -6.33 17.93
CA ASP A 167 -10.86 -5.99 18.75
C ASP A 167 -10.58 -6.11 20.27
N GLU A 168 -9.91 -7.19 20.70
CA GLU A 168 -9.72 -7.51 22.10
C GLU A 168 -8.45 -6.91 22.71
N GLN A 169 -7.46 -6.57 21.90
CA GLN A 169 -6.18 -6.06 22.38
C GLN A 169 -5.94 -4.61 21.96
N LEU A 170 -5.87 -4.34 20.65
CA LEU A 170 -5.49 -3.01 20.17
C LEU A 170 -6.59 -1.98 20.41
N GLU A 171 -7.82 -2.28 20.00
CA GLU A 171 -8.96 -1.37 20.14
C GLU A 171 -9.27 -1.10 21.60
N ARG A 172 -9.27 -2.13 22.48
CA ARG A 172 -9.47 -1.95 23.92
C ARG A 172 -8.42 -1.04 24.57
N LYS A 173 -7.19 -1.06 24.04
CA LYS A 173 -6.09 -0.28 24.62
C LYS A 173 -5.98 1.12 24.05
N PHE A 174 -6.24 1.29 22.75
CA PHE A 174 -5.97 2.55 22.03
C PHE A 174 -7.23 3.20 21.47
N GLY A 175 -8.40 2.58 21.61
CA GLY A 175 -9.64 2.99 20.96
C GLY A 175 -9.72 2.50 19.51
N GLU A 176 -10.90 2.66 18.93
CA GLU A 176 -11.20 2.31 17.54
C GLU A 176 -10.25 3.03 16.56
N PHE A 177 -9.76 2.29 15.56
CA PHE A 177 -9.01 2.89 14.46
C PHE A 177 -9.93 3.72 13.58
N ASN A 178 -9.77 5.04 13.63
CA ASN A 178 -10.60 5.94 12.84
C ASN A 178 -10.15 5.97 11.37
N LEU A 179 -10.81 5.16 10.54
CA LEU A 179 -10.51 5.04 9.12
C LEU A 179 -10.64 6.36 8.34
N ALA A 180 -11.50 7.29 8.79
CA ALA A 180 -11.62 8.60 8.16
C ALA A 180 -10.34 9.45 8.30
N THR A 181 -9.51 9.18 9.31
CA THR A 181 -8.20 9.83 9.46
C THR A 181 -7.08 9.13 8.68
N TYR A 182 -7.37 7.97 8.08
CA TYR A 182 -6.40 7.17 7.32
C TYR A 182 -6.56 7.38 5.81
N TRP A 183 -7.78 7.44 5.30
CA TRP A 183 -8.11 7.64 3.89
C TRP A 183 -9.00 8.85 3.66
N GLY A 184 -8.79 9.52 2.53
CA GLY A 184 -9.66 10.57 2.03
C GLY A 184 -9.39 11.96 2.63
N PRO A 185 -10.35 12.86 2.52
CA PRO A 185 -10.13 14.30 2.74
C PRO A 185 -9.85 14.68 4.21
N PHE A 186 -10.16 13.80 5.17
CA PHE A 186 -9.90 13.99 6.59
C PHE A 186 -8.67 13.24 7.10
N ALA A 187 -7.92 12.61 6.19
CA ALA A 187 -6.69 11.92 6.54
C ALA A 187 -5.70 12.85 7.25
N SER A 188 -5.02 12.34 8.28
CA SER A 188 -4.15 13.13 9.15
C SER A 188 -3.17 12.21 9.89
N HIS A 189 -2.20 12.80 10.59
CA HIS A 189 -1.24 12.09 11.42
C HIS A 189 -1.86 11.20 12.52
N LYS A 190 -3.13 11.41 12.88
CA LYS A 190 -3.81 10.62 13.93
C LYS A 190 -3.85 9.13 13.62
N SER A 191 -4.05 8.76 12.35
CA SER A 191 -3.98 7.36 11.92
C SER A 191 -2.59 6.78 12.12
N SER A 192 -1.56 7.52 11.73
CA SER A 192 -0.16 7.12 11.91
C SER A 192 0.26 7.03 13.38
N GLU A 193 -0.28 7.90 14.24
CA GLU A 193 -0.09 7.80 15.70
C GLU A 193 -0.68 6.51 16.26
N TRP A 194 -1.90 6.17 15.86
CA TRP A 194 -2.54 4.92 16.25
C TRP A 194 -1.74 3.71 15.77
N ILE A 195 -1.28 3.72 14.49
CA ILE A 195 -0.44 2.65 13.92
C ILE A 195 0.88 2.53 14.69
N THR A 196 1.50 3.66 15.07
CA THR A 196 2.72 3.67 15.89
C THR A 196 2.50 3.04 17.26
N GLN A 197 1.37 3.32 17.91
CA GLN A 197 1.00 2.70 19.18
C GLN A 197 0.79 1.19 19.01
N ALA A 198 0.09 0.76 17.98
CA ALA A 198 -0.09 -0.66 17.64
C ALA A 198 1.26 -1.35 17.36
N THR A 199 2.17 -0.66 16.67
CA THR A 199 3.52 -1.15 16.37
C THR A 199 4.34 -1.37 17.64
N THR A 200 4.39 -0.37 18.51
CA THR A 200 5.14 -0.46 19.79
C THR A 200 4.55 -1.52 20.71
N TYR A 201 3.24 -1.67 20.73
CA TYR A 201 2.55 -2.74 21.46
C TYR A 201 2.87 -4.12 20.88
N THR A 202 2.87 -4.27 19.55
CA THR A 202 3.23 -5.52 18.89
C THR A 202 4.68 -5.93 19.19
N LEU A 203 5.61 -4.97 19.23
CA LEU A 203 6.99 -5.22 19.66
C LEU A 203 7.06 -5.71 21.09
N GLU A 204 6.31 -5.09 22.00
CA GLU A 204 6.29 -5.42 23.42
C GLU A 204 5.74 -6.82 23.69
N GLU A 205 4.56 -7.11 23.16
CA GLU A 205 3.84 -8.35 23.47
C GLU A 205 4.34 -9.58 22.69
N HIS A 206 4.80 -9.38 21.46
CA HIS A 206 5.04 -10.50 20.54
C HIS A 206 6.48 -10.65 20.10
N ARG A 207 7.30 -9.59 20.15
CA ARG A 207 8.71 -9.58 19.72
C ARG A 207 8.90 -10.28 18.36
N PRO A 208 8.22 -9.83 17.30
CA PRO A 208 8.36 -10.41 15.98
C PRO A 208 9.79 -10.24 15.46
N ASN A 209 10.32 -11.27 14.79
CA ASN A 209 11.64 -11.22 14.16
C ASN A 209 11.64 -10.30 12.93
N LEU A 210 10.50 -10.16 12.27
CA LEU A 210 10.31 -9.28 11.12
C LEU A 210 8.99 -8.54 11.31
N LEU A 211 9.08 -7.21 11.43
CA LEU A 211 7.92 -6.33 11.60
C LEU A 211 7.88 -5.31 10.47
N PHE A 212 6.73 -5.20 9.85
CA PHE A 212 6.39 -4.16 8.88
C PHE A 212 5.36 -3.21 9.48
N THR A 213 5.60 -1.91 9.38
CA THR A 213 4.67 -0.86 9.80
C THR A 213 4.60 0.26 8.76
N TYR A 214 3.51 1.03 8.76
CA TYR A 214 3.17 1.99 7.73
C TYR A 214 2.81 3.35 8.32
N ILE A 215 3.40 4.42 7.82
CA ILE A 215 3.20 5.82 8.22
C ILE A 215 2.80 6.64 6.99
N PRO A 216 1.49 6.74 6.65
CA PRO A 216 1.02 7.31 5.38
C PRO A 216 0.74 8.81 5.38
N HIS A 217 0.68 9.50 6.52
CA HIS A 217 0.02 10.81 6.63
C HIS A 217 0.65 11.94 5.83
N ILE A 218 1.96 11.89 5.53
CA ILE A 218 2.66 12.93 4.74
C ILE A 218 2.09 13.00 3.32
N ASP A 219 1.67 11.87 2.76
CA ASP A 219 1.06 11.77 1.44
C ASP A 219 -0.10 12.76 1.25
N TYR A 220 -1.01 12.80 2.19
CA TYR A 220 -2.20 13.65 2.11
C TYR A 220 -1.90 15.15 2.22
N SER A 221 -0.93 15.52 3.05
CA SER A 221 -0.48 16.91 3.12
C SER A 221 0.24 17.35 1.85
N ALA A 222 1.06 16.48 1.27
CA ALA A 222 1.74 16.74 0.01
C ALA A 222 0.74 16.89 -1.16
N GLN A 223 -0.26 16.01 -1.24
CA GLN A 223 -1.32 16.10 -2.24
C GLN A 223 -2.14 17.40 -2.12
N LYS A 224 -2.44 17.84 -0.89
CA LYS A 224 -3.34 18.98 -0.64
C LYS A 224 -2.64 20.32 -0.72
N TYR A 225 -1.40 20.41 -0.25
CA TYR A 225 -0.70 21.70 -0.05
C TYR A 225 0.58 21.82 -0.87
N GLY A 226 0.96 20.78 -1.63
CA GLY A 226 2.22 20.71 -2.36
C GLY A 226 3.39 20.27 -1.47
N LYS A 227 4.36 19.60 -2.07
CA LYS A 227 5.49 18.97 -1.35
C LYS A 227 6.38 19.95 -0.56
N GLY A 228 6.47 21.19 -1.00
CA GLY A 228 7.26 22.26 -0.35
C GLY A 228 6.55 22.99 0.78
N SER A 229 5.31 22.61 1.14
CA SER A 229 4.49 23.33 2.10
C SER A 229 5.00 23.22 3.55
N SER A 230 4.56 24.15 4.42
CA SER A 230 4.82 24.08 5.85
C SER A 230 4.14 22.87 6.50
N GLN A 231 2.98 22.48 5.98
CA GLN A 231 2.22 21.33 6.45
C GLN A 231 3.02 20.03 6.26
N VAL A 232 3.63 19.83 5.11
CA VAL A 232 4.51 18.67 4.86
C VAL A 232 5.71 18.68 5.79
N ARG A 233 6.32 19.86 6.04
CA ARG A 233 7.43 19.96 7.01
C ARG A 233 7.01 19.61 8.44
N ASP A 234 5.81 19.97 8.85
CA ASP A 234 5.31 19.63 10.18
C ASP A 234 4.96 18.14 10.27
N ASP A 235 4.37 17.56 9.23
CA ASP A 235 4.09 16.11 9.18
C ASP A 235 5.39 15.27 9.14
N LEU A 236 6.45 15.75 8.48
CA LEU A 236 7.77 15.11 8.54
C LEU A 236 8.34 15.05 9.96
N LYS A 237 8.22 16.14 10.75
CA LYS A 237 8.63 16.14 12.16
C LYS A 237 7.83 15.16 13.01
N ILE A 238 6.51 15.07 12.73
CA ILE A 238 5.62 14.14 13.42
C ILE A 238 6.02 12.69 13.07
N ALA A 239 6.29 12.39 11.81
CA ALA A 239 6.77 11.07 11.38
C ALA A 239 8.11 10.70 12.01
N ASP A 240 9.04 11.65 12.09
CA ASP A 240 10.34 11.48 12.74
C ASP A 240 10.19 11.12 14.24
N GLY A 241 9.28 11.80 14.96
CA GLY A 241 8.95 11.47 16.35
C GLY A 241 8.25 10.12 16.52
N MET A 242 7.53 9.62 15.48
CA MET A 242 6.98 8.27 15.49
C MET A 242 8.09 7.21 15.36
N VAL A 243 9.06 7.45 14.49
CA VAL A 243 10.25 6.60 14.36
C VAL A 243 11.03 6.57 15.68
N GLU A 244 11.24 7.72 16.31
CA GLU A 244 11.87 7.81 17.65
C GLU A 244 11.16 6.91 18.67
N LYS A 245 9.81 6.94 18.74
CA LYS A 245 9.04 6.10 19.65
C LYS A 245 9.24 4.60 19.39
N ILE A 246 9.32 4.20 18.13
CA ILE A 246 9.57 2.79 17.74
C ILE A 246 11.00 2.38 18.16
N VAL A 247 11.99 3.21 17.88
CA VAL A 247 13.39 2.98 18.31
C VAL A 247 13.49 2.92 19.83
N GLN A 248 12.89 3.89 20.54
CA GLN A 248 12.89 3.91 21.99
C GLN A 248 12.27 2.64 22.59
N LYS A 249 11.16 2.14 21.99
CA LYS A 249 10.57 0.87 22.42
C LYS A 249 11.57 -0.30 22.33
N THR A 250 12.41 -0.35 21.30
CA THR A 250 13.44 -1.40 21.21
C THR A 250 14.53 -1.27 22.28
N ILE A 251 14.85 -0.06 22.69
CA ILE A 251 15.77 0.23 23.81
C ILE A 251 15.14 -0.25 25.13
N ASP A 252 13.89 0.14 25.40
CA ASP A 252 13.16 -0.24 26.61
C ASP A 252 13.02 -1.76 26.76
N LEU A 253 12.91 -2.46 25.62
CA LEU A 253 12.84 -3.93 25.56
C LEU A 253 14.22 -4.62 25.63
N GLY A 254 15.31 -3.86 25.60
CA GLY A 254 16.69 -4.39 25.60
C GLY A 254 17.06 -5.16 24.32
N ILE A 255 16.43 -4.82 23.19
CA ILE A 255 16.64 -5.51 21.90
C ILE A 255 17.25 -4.60 20.82
N LYS A 256 17.57 -3.34 21.13
CA LYS A 256 18.09 -2.35 20.15
C LYS A 256 19.34 -2.87 19.43
N ASP A 257 20.30 -3.44 20.15
CA ASP A 257 21.57 -3.93 19.59
C ASP A 257 21.39 -5.21 18.73
N GLU A 258 20.25 -5.86 18.85
CA GLU A 258 19.87 -7.02 18.04
C GLU A 258 18.89 -6.63 16.92
N SER A 259 18.55 -5.34 16.78
CA SER A 259 17.57 -4.83 15.83
C SER A 259 18.22 -4.12 14.64
N GLN A 260 17.73 -4.40 13.45
CA GLN A 260 18.03 -3.68 12.21
C GLN A 260 16.79 -2.89 11.78
N PHE A 261 16.96 -1.57 11.61
CA PHE A 261 15.90 -0.72 11.07
C PHE A 261 16.06 -0.57 9.56
N VAL A 262 14.95 -0.66 8.85
CA VAL A 262 14.84 -0.36 7.42
C VAL A 262 13.76 0.69 7.29
N ILE A 263 14.14 1.93 6.98
CA ILE A 263 13.21 3.03 6.72
C ILE A 263 13.20 3.25 5.23
N LEU A 264 12.01 3.22 4.65
CA LEU A 264 11.84 3.38 3.22
C LEU A 264 10.62 4.26 2.91
N SER A 265 10.49 4.65 1.66
CA SER A 265 9.32 5.35 1.13
C SER A 265 8.94 4.74 -0.21
N GLU A 266 7.66 4.78 -0.53
CA GLU A 266 7.12 4.22 -1.77
C GLU A 266 7.45 5.11 -2.97
N TYR A 267 7.33 6.43 -2.80
CA TYR A 267 7.50 7.45 -3.84
C TYR A 267 7.71 8.86 -3.22
N GLY A 268 8.18 9.76 -4.05
CA GLY A 268 8.16 11.20 -3.78
C GLY A 268 7.03 11.88 -4.55
N PHE A 269 6.97 13.22 -4.49
CA PHE A 269 5.93 14.03 -5.09
C PHE A 269 6.47 15.00 -6.12
N ASN A 270 5.65 15.25 -7.15
CA ASN A 270 5.77 16.38 -8.04
C ASN A 270 4.54 17.27 -7.89
N ASP A 271 4.72 18.58 -8.08
CA ASP A 271 3.59 19.48 -8.11
C ASP A 271 2.74 19.21 -9.36
N VAL A 272 1.42 19.36 -9.21
CA VAL A 272 0.45 19.16 -10.30
C VAL A 272 -0.37 20.43 -10.49
N SER A 273 -0.72 20.74 -11.73
CA SER A 273 -1.44 21.98 -12.09
C SER A 273 -2.85 21.72 -12.61
N SER A 274 -3.15 20.51 -13.08
CA SER A 274 -4.44 20.20 -13.70
C SER A 274 -4.81 18.74 -13.59
N ALA A 275 -6.10 18.45 -13.74
CA ALA A 275 -6.64 17.09 -13.82
C ALA A 275 -7.06 16.79 -15.27
N ILE A 276 -6.86 15.54 -15.71
CA ILE A 276 -7.19 15.09 -17.07
C ILE A 276 -8.34 14.10 -16.99
N PRO A 277 -9.55 14.49 -17.38
CA PRO A 277 -10.73 13.63 -17.29
C PRO A 277 -10.83 12.68 -18.49
N LEU A 278 -10.00 11.64 -18.56
CA LEU A 278 -9.93 10.72 -19.70
C LEU A 278 -11.28 10.09 -20.05
N ASN A 279 -12.08 9.71 -19.07
CA ASN A 279 -13.39 9.11 -19.32
C ASN A 279 -14.36 10.10 -20.02
N LEU A 280 -14.24 11.40 -19.77
CA LEU A 280 -15.01 12.39 -20.54
C LEU A 280 -14.55 12.45 -22.00
N LYS A 281 -13.25 12.35 -22.27
CA LYS A 281 -12.72 12.29 -23.63
C LYS A 281 -13.16 11.04 -24.39
N LEU A 282 -13.16 9.88 -23.72
CA LEU A 282 -13.67 8.63 -24.27
C LEU A 282 -15.19 8.70 -24.53
N ARG A 283 -15.94 9.38 -23.65
CA ARG A 283 -17.36 9.63 -23.82
C ARG A 283 -17.65 10.52 -25.04
N ASP A 284 -16.93 11.64 -25.17
CA ASP A 284 -17.05 12.56 -26.31
C ASP A 284 -16.75 11.84 -27.63
N ALA A 285 -15.90 10.84 -27.64
CA ALA A 285 -15.58 9.98 -28.77
C ALA A 285 -16.59 8.86 -29.01
N GLY A 286 -17.67 8.77 -28.21
CA GLY A 286 -18.71 7.73 -28.33
C GLY A 286 -18.25 6.34 -27.87
N LEU A 287 -17.22 6.25 -27.04
CA LEU A 287 -16.65 4.99 -26.56
C LEU A 287 -17.22 4.54 -25.19
N ILE A 288 -17.82 5.46 -24.44
CA ILE A 288 -18.42 5.19 -23.12
C ILE A 288 -19.94 5.18 -23.23
N ALA A 289 -20.54 4.16 -22.66
CA ALA A 289 -21.96 4.09 -22.35
C ALA A 289 -22.18 4.33 -20.85
N THR A 290 -23.28 5.02 -20.52
CA THR A 290 -23.66 5.28 -19.13
C THR A 290 -25.12 4.85 -18.89
N ARG A 291 -25.44 4.57 -17.63
CA ARG A 291 -26.81 4.37 -17.15
C ARG A 291 -27.17 5.46 -16.14
N LEU A 292 -28.37 5.98 -16.27
CA LEU A 292 -28.90 6.90 -15.28
C LEU A 292 -29.60 6.08 -14.18
N ILE A 293 -29.09 6.15 -12.95
CA ILE A 293 -29.62 5.46 -11.78
C ILE A 293 -29.82 6.50 -10.68
N HIS A 294 -31.06 6.75 -10.26
CA HIS A 294 -31.40 7.77 -9.26
C HIS A 294 -30.74 9.14 -9.57
N ASP A 295 -30.92 9.62 -10.78
CA ASP A 295 -30.38 10.90 -11.29
C ASP A 295 -28.83 11.02 -11.28
N LYS A 296 -28.12 9.91 -11.13
CA LYS A 296 -26.66 9.83 -11.25
C LYS A 296 -26.26 8.96 -12.43
N GLU A 297 -25.28 9.45 -13.18
CA GLU A 297 -24.70 8.66 -14.28
C GLU A 297 -23.67 7.67 -13.73
N TYR A 298 -23.83 6.41 -14.10
CA TYR A 298 -22.90 5.33 -13.82
C TYR A 298 -22.34 4.78 -15.12
N LEU A 299 -21.06 4.43 -15.11
CA LEU A 299 -20.39 3.77 -16.23
C LEU A 299 -20.99 2.38 -16.44
N ASP A 300 -21.40 2.10 -17.66
CA ASP A 300 -21.82 0.76 -18.07
C ASP A 300 -20.65 0.03 -18.71
N TYR A 301 -20.08 -0.92 -17.99
CA TYR A 301 -18.92 -1.68 -18.45
C TYR A 301 -19.26 -2.62 -19.63
N GLU A 302 -20.49 -3.13 -19.67
CA GLU A 302 -20.92 -4.03 -20.73
C GLU A 302 -21.09 -3.31 -22.08
N PHE A 303 -21.68 -2.12 -22.06
CA PHE A 303 -21.99 -1.37 -23.29
C PHE A 303 -20.90 -0.35 -23.65
N SER A 304 -19.96 -0.07 -22.78
CA SER A 304 -18.79 0.76 -23.11
C SER A 304 -17.82 -0.01 -24.01
N ASN A 305 -17.29 0.66 -25.03
CA ASN A 305 -16.27 0.12 -25.94
C ASN A 305 -14.86 0.37 -25.44
N ALA A 306 -14.68 1.43 -24.64
CA ALA A 306 -13.45 1.71 -23.90
C ALA A 306 -13.76 2.56 -22.68
N PHE A 307 -13.01 2.35 -21.59
CA PHE A 307 -13.06 3.18 -20.37
C PHE A 307 -11.71 3.16 -19.66
N ALA A 308 -11.45 4.18 -18.86
CA ALA A 308 -10.23 4.33 -18.09
C ALA A 308 -10.48 4.11 -16.60
N VAL A 309 -9.61 3.31 -15.95
CA VAL A 309 -9.41 3.27 -14.50
C VAL A 309 -8.21 4.13 -14.21
N VAL A 310 -8.45 5.30 -13.62
CA VAL A 310 -7.45 6.33 -13.37
C VAL A 310 -6.83 6.14 -12.00
N ASP A 311 -5.51 6.21 -11.91
CA ASP A 311 -4.75 6.07 -10.69
C ASP A 311 -3.55 7.03 -10.67
N HIS A 312 -3.75 8.21 -10.07
CA HIS A 312 -2.72 9.27 -9.97
C HIS A 312 -2.15 9.69 -11.34
N GLN A 313 -0.89 9.33 -11.63
CA GLN A 313 -0.18 9.76 -12.84
C GLN A 313 -0.36 8.79 -14.03
N ILE A 314 -1.20 7.79 -13.87
CA ILE A 314 -1.51 6.82 -14.93
C ILE A 314 -3.00 6.56 -15.05
N ALA A 315 -3.39 5.97 -16.18
CA ALA A 315 -4.69 5.32 -16.32
C ALA A 315 -4.56 4.02 -17.11
N HIS A 316 -5.17 2.97 -16.59
CA HIS A 316 -5.39 1.73 -17.32
C HIS A 316 -6.67 1.83 -18.15
N ILE A 317 -6.56 1.73 -19.47
CA ILE A 317 -7.66 1.86 -20.38
C ILE A 317 -8.00 0.48 -20.91
N TYR A 318 -9.20 0.02 -20.60
CA TYR A 318 -9.75 -1.28 -21.02
C TYR A 318 -10.58 -1.07 -22.27
N VAL A 319 -10.28 -1.83 -23.33
CA VAL A 319 -10.81 -1.61 -24.68
C VAL A 319 -11.37 -2.90 -25.23
N LYS A 320 -12.60 -2.87 -25.73
CA LYS A 320 -13.18 -3.99 -26.45
C LYS A 320 -12.49 -4.23 -27.79
N ASN A 321 -12.49 -5.49 -28.22
CA ASN A 321 -11.97 -5.89 -29.52
C ASN A 321 -12.54 -5.02 -30.64
N GLY A 322 -11.67 -4.52 -31.52
CA GLY A 322 -12.02 -3.68 -32.65
C GLY A 322 -12.01 -2.17 -32.37
N PHE A 323 -11.89 -1.71 -31.10
CA PHE A 323 -11.95 -0.29 -30.75
C PHE A 323 -10.59 0.34 -30.37
N ILE A 324 -9.50 -0.42 -30.41
CA ILE A 324 -8.15 0.07 -30.06
C ILE A 324 -7.77 1.32 -30.86
N SER A 325 -7.94 1.30 -32.20
CA SER A 325 -7.56 2.42 -33.04
C SER A 325 -8.37 3.69 -32.74
N GLN A 326 -9.69 3.55 -32.56
CA GLN A 326 -10.56 4.68 -32.22
C GLN A 326 -10.21 5.23 -30.82
N THR A 327 -9.94 4.35 -29.85
CA THR A 327 -9.54 4.75 -28.50
C THR A 327 -8.22 5.53 -28.53
N LYS A 328 -7.22 5.06 -29.26
CA LYS A 328 -5.94 5.76 -29.44
C LYS A 328 -6.18 7.14 -30.05
N GLN A 329 -6.92 7.22 -31.16
CA GLN A 329 -7.23 8.49 -31.81
C GLN A 329 -7.92 9.50 -30.87
N ALA A 330 -8.78 9.01 -29.98
CA ALA A 330 -9.48 9.87 -29.01
C ALA A 330 -8.54 10.43 -27.93
N LEU A 331 -7.42 9.76 -27.65
CA LEU A 331 -6.52 10.07 -26.54
C LEU A 331 -5.18 10.67 -26.97
N GLU A 332 -4.72 10.44 -28.20
CA GLU A 332 -3.39 10.86 -28.69
C GLU A 332 -3.13 12.38 -28.57
N ASN A 333 -4.17 13.21 -28.66
CA ASN A 333 -4.06 14.68 -28.61
C ASN A 333 -4.65 15.29 -27.35
N VAL A 334 -4.87 14.49 -26.30
CA VAL A 334 -5.37 15.01 -25.03
C VAL A 334 -4.24 15.73 -24.32
N THR A 335 -4.41 17.03 -24.13
CA THR A 335 -3.43 17.86 -23.40
C THR A 335 -3.16 17.26 -22.02
N GLY A 336 -1.89 17.06 -21.69
CA GLY A 336 -1.46 16.48 -20.42
C GLY A 336 -1.24 14.96 -20.46
N VAL A 337 -1.63 14.26 -21.54
CA VAL A 337 -1.18 12.89 -21.81
C VAL A 337 0.20 12.94 -22.44
N ASP A 338 1.18 12.31 -21.81
CA ASP A 338 2.56 12.23 -22.34
C ASP A 338 2.67 11.07 -23.34
N ARG A 339 2.24 9.89 -22.92
CA ARG A 339 2.35 8.67 -23.74
C ARG A 339 1.17 7.76 -23.55
N LEU A 340 0.87 7.00 -24.62
CA LEU A 340 -0.07 5.88 -24.61
C LEU A 340 0.72 4.60 -24.89
N LEU A 341 0.89 3.76 -23.87
CA LEU A 341 1.62 2.50 -23.97
C LEU A 341 0.68 1.37 -24.36
N TYR A 342 1.08 0.54 -25.30
CA TYR A 342 0.36 -0.67 -25.69
C TYR A 342 1.32 -1.75 -26.20
N GLY A 343 0.91 -3.02 -26.18
CA GLY A 343 1.73 -4.13 -26.63
C GLY A 343 3.11 -4.18 -25.94
N GLU A 344 4.18 -4.22 -26.74
CA GLU A 344 5.55 -4.36 -26.25
C GLU A 344 6.03 -3.21 -25.36
N GLU A 345 5.48 -2.01 -25.52
CA GLU A 345 5.85 -0.85 -24.69
C GLU A 345 5.51 -1.06 -23.20
N LYS A 346 4.44 -1.79 -22.90
CA LYS A 346 4.08 -2.16 -21.52
C LYS A 346 5.12 -3.11 -20.91
N LYS A 347 5.73 -3.99 -21.72
CA LYS A 347 6.81 -4.89 -21.27
C LYS A 347 8.06 -4.14 -20.85
N LEU A 348 8.40 -3.05 -21.54
CA LEU A 348 9.56 -2.22 -21.19
C LEU A 348 9.43 -1.63 -19.79
N LEU A 349 8.21 -1.27 -19.37
CA LEU A 349 7.92 -0.74 -18.05
C LEU A 349 7.53 -1.82 -17.04
N LYS A 350 7.58 -3.10 -17.40
CA LYS A 350 7.28 -4.22 -16.51
C LYS A 350 5.84 -4.22 -15.95
N ILE A 351 4.89 -3.72 -16.73
CA ILE A 351 3.46 -3.67 -16.37
C ILE A 351 2.58 -4.51 -17.31
N ASP A 352 3.17 -5.33 -18.16
CA ASP A 352 2.47 -6.22 -19.06
C ASP A 352 1.93 -7.44 -18.30
N HIS A 353 0.72 -7.28 -17.78
CA HIS A 353 -0.03 -8.29 -17.03
C HIS A 353 -1.46 -8.36 -17.55
N GLU A 354 -2.16 -9.48 -17.37
CA GLU A 354 -3.55 -9.66 -17.82
C GLU A 354 -4.53 -8.65 -17.20
N ARG A 355 -4.24 -8.19 -15.96
CA ARG A 355 -5.02 -7.16 -15.28
C ARG A 355 -4.76 -5.77 -15.82
N SER A 356 -3.65 -5.55 -16.53
CA SER A 356 -3.31 -4.24 -17.08
C SER A 356 -4.29 -3.83 -18.18
N GLY A 357 -4.54 -2.53 -18.31
CA GLY A 357 -5.30 -1.99 -19.41
C GLY A 357 -4.72 -2.39 -20.77
N ASP A 358 -5.55 -2.48 -21.80
CA ASP A 358 -5.11 -2.73 -23.17
C ASP A 358 -4.23 -1.60 -23.68
N ILE A 359 -4.51 -0.37 -23.19
CA ILE A 359 -3.67 0.82 -23.33
C ILE A 359 -3.41 1.36 -21.92
N VAL A 360 -2.21 1.88 -21.67
CA VAL A 360 -1.88 2.61 -20.44
C VAL A 360 -1.49 4.03 -20.80
N ALA A 361 -2.24 5.01 -20.30
CA ALA A 361 -1.91 6.43 -20.44
C ALA A 361 -0.98 6.85 -19.31
N ILE A 362 0.09 7.58 -19.65
CA ILE A 362 0.99 8.26 -18.72
C ILE A 362 0.74 9.76 -18.86
N TYR A 363 0.61 10.43 -17.73
CA TYR A 363 0.42 11.88 -17.72
C TYR A 363 1.75 12.63 -17.67
N LEU A 364 1.76 13.81 -18.24
CA LEU A 364 2.90 14.72 -18.17
C LEU A 364 3.20 15.03 -16.70
N LEU A 365 4.44 14.86 -16.33
CA LEU A 365 4.98 15.48 -15.12
C LEU A 365 5.11 16.96 -15.42
N VAL A 366 4.33 17.81 -14.76
CA VAL A 366 4.51 19.25 -14.85
C VAL A 366 5.82 19.59 -14.13
N VAL A 367 6.78 20.01 -14.92
CA VAL A 367 8.06 20.55 -14.43
C VAL A 367 7.84 22.01 -14.04
#